data_b75210b48f7ff5b2c06b51711d1c8031
#
_entry.id   b75210b48f7ff5b2c06b51711d1c8031
#
_cell.length_a   1.000
_cell.length_b   1.000
_cell.length_c   1.000
_cell.angle_alpha   90.00
_cell.angle_beta   90.00
_cell.angle_gamma   90.00
#
_symmetry.space_group_name_H-M   'P 1'
#
loop_
_entity.id
_entity.type
_entity.pdbx_description
1 polymer ?
#
loop_
_entity_poly.entity_id
_entity_poly.type
_entity_poly.pdbx_seq_one_letter_code
_entity_poly.pdbx_strand_id
1 'polypeptide(L)'
;MTYGFIGTGNMGGALARALVRTVSPSNVYLNNRTPAKAEALAAELGARADTAAHIAAACDYIFLGVKPNLIAGVLAQLAPTLAQRTDKPVLVSMAAGVTIAALEQAAPGCPILRIMPNTACAVGAGLTLYDANAPVSYTHLRA
;
A
#
# COMPACT_ATOMS: atom_id res chain seq x y z
N MET A 1 4.62 -1.29 13.75
CA MET A 1 3.86 -0.98 12.51
C MET A 1 4.28 -1.91 11.40
N THR A 2 3.32 -2.37 10.64
CA THR A 2 3.48 -3.29 9.52
C THR A 2 2.98 -2.65 8.23
N TYR A 3 3.69 -2.90 7.14
CA TYR A 3 3.47 -2.24 5.86
C TYR A 3 3.28 -3.30 4.76
N GLY A 4 2.15 -3.27 4.09
CA GLY A 4 1.84 -4.18 3.01
C GLY A 4 1.79 -3.48 1.66
N PHE A 5 2.35 -4.08 0.63
CA PHE A 5 2.27 -3.61 -0.74
C PHE A 5 1.48 -4.59 -1.59
N ILE A 6 0.37 -4.14 -2.15
CA ILE A 6 -0.42 -4.90 -3.12
C ILE A 6 -0.14 -4.29 -4.50
N GLY A 7 0.67 -5.00 -5.27
CA GLY A 7 1.23 -4.51 -6.52
C GLY A 7 2.64 -3.93 -6.36
N THR A 8 3.64 -4.76 -6.65
CA THR A 8 5.07 -4.41 -6.62
C THR A 8 5.61 -4.17 -8.04
N GLY A 9 4.87 -3.40 -8.82
CA GLY A 9 5.32 -2.88 -10.11
C GLY A 9 6.39 -1.79 -9.94
N ASN A 10 6.62 -0.98 -10.98
CA ASN A 10 7.66 0.05 -10.95
C ASN A 10 7.54 0.97 -9.75
N MET A 11 6.36 1.54 -9.49
CA MET A 11 6.17 2.49 -8.41
C MET A 11 6.07 1.81 -7.03
N GLY A 12 5.29 0.72 -6.91
CA GLY A 12 5.19 -0.02 -5.65
C GLY A 12 6.53 -0.60 -5.20
N GLY A 13 7.32 -1.14 -6.15
CA GLY A 13 8.67 -1.61 -5.88
C GLY A 13 9.64 -0.48 -5.50
N ALA A 14 9.54 0.70 -6.14
CA ALA A 14 10.36 1.86 -5.79
C ALA A 14 10.08 2.33 -4.35
N LEU A 15 8.81 2.43 -3.97
CA LEU A 15 8.43 2.81 -2.61
C LEU A 15 8.81 1.74 -1.57
N ALA A 16 8.69 0.46 -1.89
CA ALA A 16 9.14 -0.60 -0.99
C ALA A 16 10.64 -0.52 -0.72
N ARG A 17 11.45 -0.25 -1.76
CA ARG A 17 12.90 -0.01 -1.61
C ARG A 17 13.22 1.21 -0.76
N ALA A 18 12.45 2.28 -0.91
CA ALA A 18 12.60 3.47 -0.08
C ALA A 18 12.26 3.18 1.39
N LEU A 19 11.15 2.49 1.62
CA LEU A 19 10.62 2.22 2.95
C LEU A 19 11.58 1.36 3.79
N VAL A 20 12.17 0.31 3.24
CA VAL A 20 13.10 -0.57 3.97
C VAL A 20 14.40 0.11 4.40
N ARG A 21 14.65 1.35 3.97
CA ARG A 21 15.78 2.16 4.49
C ARG A 21 15.48 2.77 5.85
N THR A 22 14.21 2.87 6.22
CA THR A 22 13.76 3.56 7.45
C THR A 22 13.05 2.65 8.42
N VAL A 23 12.52 1.51 7.95
CA VAL A 23 11.83 0.52 8.79
C VAL A 23 12.48 -0.84 8.67
N SER A 24 12.26 -1.72 9.68
CA SER A 24 12.74 -3.10 9.59
C SER A 24 12.11 -3.82 8.39
N PRO A 25 12.91 -4.41 7.49
CA PRO A 25 12.38 -5.18 6.36
C PRO A 25 11.41 -6.31 6.77
N SER A 26 11.59 -6.88 7.97
CA SER A 26 10.70 -7.92 8.50
C SER A 26 9.25 -7.46 8.72
N ASN A 27 9.00 -6.14 8.75
CA ASN A 27 7.69 -5.53 8.89
C ASN A 27 7.07 -5.16 7.53
N VAL A 28 7.73 -5.48 6.42
CA VAL A 28 7.29 -5.16 5.06
C VAL A 28 6.83 -6.43 4.35
N TYR A 29 5.60 -6.41 3.87
CA TYR A 29 4.94 -7.51 3.17
C TYR A 29 4.66 -7.13 1.73
N LEU A 30 5.03 -7.99 0.80
CA LEU A 30 4.96 -7.71 -0.63
C LEU A 30 4.05 -8.70 -1.34
N ASN A 31 3.14 -8.19 -2.15
CA ASN A 31 2.24 -8.97 -2.99
C ASN A 31 2.31 -8.50 -4.44
N ASN A 32 2.22 -9.43 -5.36
CA ASN A 32 2.10 -9.14 -6.79
C ASN A 32 1.19 -10.19 -7.45
N ARG A 33 0.48 -9.81 -8.51
CA ARG A 33 -0.31 -10.74 -9.32
C ARG A 33 0.54 -11.92 -9.84
N THR A 34 1.82 -11.70 -10.11
CA THR A 34 2.81 -12.73 -10.41
C THR A 34 3.64 -12.96 -9.14
N PRO A 35 3.40 -14.04 -8.36
CA PRO A 35 4.04 -14.26 -7.05
C PRO A 35 5.56 -14.21 -7.10
N ALA A 36 6.18 -14.81 -8.12
CA ALA A 36 7.63 -14.79 -8.30
C ALA A 36 8.26 -13.39 -8.31
N LYS A 37 7.52 -12.35 -8.75
CA LYS A 37 8.00 -10.96 -8.70
C LYS A 37 8.01 -10.41 -7.27
N ALA A 38 7.03 -10.75 -6.46
CA ALA A 38 7.00 -10.37 -5.06
C ALA A 38 8.08 -11.10 -4.27
N GLU A 39 8.27 -12.39 -4.53
CA GLU A 39 9.30 -13.22 -3.91
C GLU A 39 10.71 -12.72 -4.22
N ALA A 40 11.00 -12.41 -5.49
CA ALA A 40 12.29 -11.87 -5.90
C ALA A 40 12.58 -10.52 -5.23
N LEU A 41 11.60 -9.62 -5.18
CA LEU A 41 11.76 -8.33 -4.51
C LEU A 41 11.89 -8.50 -2.99
N ALA A 42 11.15 -9.42 -2.39
CA ALA A 42 11.24 -9.72 -0.97
C ALA A 42 12.64 -10.24 -0.60
N ALA A 43 13.20 -11.15 -1.41
CA ALA A 43 14.56 -11.65 -1.23
C ALA A 43 15.61 -10.53 -1.36
N GLU A 44 15.45 -9.63 -2.34
CA GLU A 44 16.32 -8.45 -2.53
C GLU A 44 16.33 -7.55 -1.30
N LEU A 45 15.15 -7.32 -0.69
CA LEU A 45 14.98 -6.33 0.38
C LEU A 45 15.08 -6.92 1.80
N GLY A 46 15.13 -8.23 1.95
CA GLY A 46 14.96 -8.89 3.25
C GLY A 46 13.53 -8.79 3.80
N ALA A 47 12.56 -8.47 2.96
CA ALA A 47 11.14 -8.36 3.27
C ALA A 47 10.43 -9.72 3.15
N ARG A 48 9.09 -9.74 3.25
CA ARG A 48 8.29 -10.96 3.16
C ARG A 48 7.38 -10.90 1.94
N ALA A 49 7.33 -11.97 1.15
CA ALA A 49 6.29 -12.17 0.16
C ALA A 49 5.07 -12.80 0.82
N ASP A 50 3.86 -12.29 0.53
CA ASP A 50 2.63 -12.80 1.14
C ASP A 50 1.42 -12.60 0.25
N THR A 51 0.27 -13.15 0.65
CA THR A 51 -1.00 -12.98 -0.06
C THR A 51 -1.63 -11.62 0.22
N ALA A 52 -2.40 -11.10 -0.72
CA ALA A 52 -3.13 -9.85 -0.52
C ALA A 52 -4.14 -9.94 0.64
N ALA A 53 -4.74 -11.12 0.85
CA ALA A 53 -5.66 -11.36 1.96
C ALA A 53 -4.97 -11.26 3.32
N HIS A 54 -3.79 -11.85 3.48
CA HIS A 54 -3.02 -11.75 4.73
C HIS A 54 -2.54 -10.31 4.97
N ILE A 55 -2.07 -9.62 3.93
CA ILE A 55 -1.72 -8.19 4.01
C ILE A 55 -2.91 -7.36 4.50
N ALA A 56 -4.11 -7.59 3.95
CA ALA A 56 -5.33 -6.89 4.38
C ALA A 56 -5.71 -7.18 5.83
N ALA A 57 -5.44 -8.40 6.31
CA ALA A 57 -5.74 -8.80 7.67
C ALA A 57 -4.74 -8.27 8.71
N ALA A 58 -3.45 -8.17 8.36
CA ALA A 58 -2.36 -8.01 9.33
C ALA A 58 -1.63 -6.67 9.26
N CYS A 59 -1.66 -5.95 8.11
CA CYS A 59 -0.87 -4.74 7.97
C CYS A 59 -1.62 -3.49 8.45
N ASP A 60 -0.87 -2.56 9.03
CA ASP A 60 -1.37 -1.26 9.50
C ASP A 60 -1.51 -0.27 8.32
N TYR A 61 -0.58 -0.34 7.37
CA TYR A 61 -0.56 0.45 6.13
C TYR A 61 -0.58 -0.47 4.92
N ILE A 62 -1.46 -0.21 3.97
CA ILE A 62 -1.60 -1.00 2.75
C ILE A 62 -1.42 -0.10 1.53
N PHE A 63 -0.30 -0.25 0.86
CA PHE A 63 0.03 0.48 -0.37
C PHE A 63 -0.59 -0.23 -1.58
N LEU A 64 -1.43 0.49 -2.31
CA LEU A 64 -2.10 0.02 -3.51
C LEU A 64 -1.30 0.45 -4.75
N GLY A 65 -0.36 -0.39 -5.17
CA GLY A 65 0.56 -0.18 -6.28
C GLY A 65 0.14 -0.84 -7.59
N VAL A 66 -1.14 -1.16 -7.73
CA VAL A 66 -1.71 -1.72 -8.95
C VAL A 66 -2.14 -0.62 -9.92
N LYS A 67 -2.37 -1.00 -11.19
CA LYS A 67 -2.87 -0.05 -12.20
C LYS A 67 -4.24 0.51 -11.79
N PRO A 68 -4.57 1.77 -12.15
CA PRO A 68 -5.81 2.43 -11.75
C PRO A 68 -7.08 1.63 -12.06
N ASN A 69 -7.15 0.99 -13.21
CA ASN A 69 -8.29 0.18 -13.63
C ASN A 69 -8.46 -1.13 -12.84
N LEU A 70 -7.49 -1.52 -12.03
CA LEU A 70 -7.54 -2.74 -11.21
C LEU A 70 -7.91 -2.44 -9.75
N ILE A 71 -7.86 -1.19 -9.31
CA ILE A 71 -8.08 -0.79 -7.90
C ILE A 71 -9.43 -1.28 -7.38
N ALA A 72 -10.51 -1.03 -8.12
CA ALA A 72 -11.85 -1.42 -7.69
C ALA A 72 -11.97 -2.93 -7.49
N GLY A 73 -11.42 -3.73 -8.41
CA GLY A 73 -11.42 -5.18 -8.30
C GLY A 73 -10.58 -5.70 -7.13
N VAL A 74 -9.42 -5.08 -6.89
CA VAL A 74 -8.57 -5.42 -5.74
C VAL A 74 -9.29 -5.10 -4.44
N LEU A 75 -9.84 -3.91 -4.28
CA LEU A 75 -10.56 -3.52 -3.06
C LEU A 75 -11.82 -4.37 -2.83
N ALA A 76 -12.54 -4.75 -3.88
CA ALA A 76 -13.69 -5.66 -3.77
C ALA A 76 -13.27 -7.04 -3.22
N GLN A 77 -12.11 -7.56 -3.61
CA GLN A 77 -11.57 -8.82 -3.06
C GLN A 77 -11.15 -8.69 -1.60
N LEU A 78 -10.67 -7.52 -1.18
CA LEU A 78 -10.21 -7.27 0.19
C LEU A 78 -11.34 -6.84 1.13
N ALA A 79 -12.46 -6.37 0.60
CA ALA A 79 -13.57 -5.79 1.36
C ALA A 79 -14.07 -6.70 2.51
N PRO A 80 -14.27 -8.01 2.34
CA PRO A 80 -14.69 -8.89 3.44
C PRO A 80 -13.69 -8.91 4.60
N THR A 81 -12.39 -8.96 4.30
CA THR A 81 -11.32 -8.94 5.31
C THR A 81 -11.25 -7.60 6.01
N LEU A 82 -11.29 -6.50 5.24
CA LEU A 82 -11.26 -5.15 5.78
C LEU A 82 -12.50 -4.85 6.65
N ALA A 83 -13.66 -5.37 6.28
CA ALA A 83 -14.90 -5.19 7.06
C ALA A 83 -14.82 -5.81 8.46
N GLN A 84 -14.15 -6.96 8.58
CA GLN A 84 -13.99 -7.68 9.86
C GLN A 84 -13.01 -7.01 10.82
N ARG A 85 -12.15 -6.12 10.35
CA ARG A 85 -11.18 -5.43 11.21
C ARG A 85 -11.85 -4.32 12.02
N THR A 86 -11.56 -4.27 13.31
CA THR A 86 -11.92 -3.17 14.20
C THR A 86 -10.94 -2.01 14.06
N ASP A 87 -9.66 -2.32 13.88
CA ASP A 87 -8.56 -1.40 13.59
C ASP A 87 -8.38 -1.27 12.08
N LYS A 88 -9.03 -0.32 11.44
CA LYS A 88 -8.95 -0.15 10.00
C LYS A 88 -7.54 0.26 9.57
N PRO A 89 -6.96 -0.42 8.56
CA PRO A 89 -5.65 -0.03 8.03
C PRO A 89 -5.74 1.28 7.25
N VAL A 90 -4.64 2.02 7.20
CA VAL A 90 -4.52 3.14 6.28
C VAL A 90 -4.28 2.62 4.87
N LEU A 91 -5.19 2.91 3.95
CA LEU A 91 -5.02 2.59 2.53
C LEU A 91 -4.26 3.72 1.84
N VAL A 92 -3.08 3.40 1.31
CA VAL A 92 -2.23 4.35 0.60
C VAL A 92 -2.31 4.08 -0.90
N SER A 93 -3.08 4.88 -1.61
CA SER A 93 -3.27 4.72 -3.07
C SER A 93 -2.31 5.60 -3.85
N MET A 94 -1.60 4.99 -4.80
CA MET A 94 -0.77 5.69 -5.79
C MET A 94 -1.36 5.61 -7.21
N ALA A 95 -2.63 5.27 -7.33
CA ALA A 95 -3.32 5.13 -8.61
C ALA A 95 -3.71 6.49 -9.19
N ALA A 96 -3.10 6.86 -10.30
CA ALA A 96 -3.45 8.09 -11.01
C ALA A 96 -4.92 8.07 -11.47
N GLY A 97 -5.62 9.21 -11.31
CA GLY A 97 -7.01 9.37 -11.75
C GLY A 97 -8.06 8.69 -10.87
N VAL A 98 -7.68 7.93 -9.83
CA VAL A 98 -8.64 7.38 -8.87
C VAL A 98 -8.83 8.37 -7.73
N THR A 99 -10.07 8.83 -7.53
CA THR A 99 -10.39 9.84 -6.50
C THR A 99 -10.51 9.21 -5.10
N ILE A 100 -10.34 10.03 -4.07
CA ILE A 100 -10.59 9.61 -2.68
C ILE A 100 -12.02 9.09 -2.52
N ALA A 101 -13.01 9.78 -3.08
CA ALA A 101 -14.42 9.36 -3.01
C ALA A 101 -14.64 7.95 -3.60
N ALA A 102 -13.99 7.62 -4.71
CA ALA A 102 -14.07 6.28 -5.29
C ALA A 102 -13.43 5.22 -4.39
N LEU A 103 -12.33 5.56 -3.71
CA LEU A 103 -11.67 4.66 -2.76
C LEU A 103 -12.51 4.46 -1.49
N GLU A 104 -13.16 5.51 -0.98
CA GLU A 104 -14.07 5.44 0.17
C GLU A 104 -15.29 4.55 -0.10
N GLN A 105 -15.85 4.63 -1.31
CA GLN A 105 -16.94 3.75 -1.72
C GLN A 105 -16.51 2.28 -1.78
N ALA A 106 -15.28 2.02 -2.21
CA ALA A 106 -14.75 0.65 -2.34
C ALA A 106 -14.24 0.07 -1.01
N ALA A 107 -13.85 0.91 -0.04
CA ALA A 107 -13.34 0.52 1.28
C ALA A 107 -13.92 1.41 2.38
N PRO A 108 -15.21 1.27 2.71
CA PRO A 108 -15.88 2.12 3.67
C PRO A 108 -15.22 2.07 5.05
N GLY A 109 -15.06 3.24 5.68
CA GLY A 109 -14.50 3.39 7.03
C GLY A 109 -12.98 3.28 7.13
N CYS A 110 -12.26 2.99 6.04
CA CYS A 110 -10.81 3.01 6.05
C CYS A 110 -10.26 4.44 5.96
N PRO A 111 -9.22 4.78 6.73
CA PRO A 111 -8.41 5.96 6.45
C PRO A 111 -7.76 5.82 5.08
N ILE A 112 -7.86 6.86 4.23
CA ILE A 112 -7.35 6.83 2.86
C ILE A 112 -6.36 7.97 2.67
N LEU A 113 -5.16 7.60 2.25
CA LEU A 113 -4.10 8.51 1.84
C LEU A 113 -3.83 8.30 0.34
N ARG A 114 -4.10 9.30 -0.45
CA ARG A 114 -3.75 9.29 -1.86
C ARG A 114 -2.40 9.96 -2.04
N ILE A 115 -1.47 9.28 -2.68
CA ILE A 115 -0.12 9.79 -2.91
C ILE A 115 0.19 9.84 -4.41
N MET A 116 1.04 10.78 -4.78
CA MET A 116 1.60 10.90 -6.13
C MET A 116 3.12 11.01 -6.02
N PRO A 117 3.80 9.87 -5.86
CA PRO A 117 5.24 9.82 -5.79
C PRO A 117 5.87 9.87 -7.18
N ASN A 118 7.17 10.14 -7.24
CA ASN A 118 7.97 9.98 -8.45
C ASN A 118 9.00 8.85 -8.28
N THR A 119 9.58 8.38 -9.39
CA THR A 119 10.51 7.23 -9.40
C THR A 119 11.81 7.48 -8.63
N ALA A 120 12.18 8.75 -8.39
CA ALA A 120 13.34 9.10 -7.59
C ALA A 120 13.19 8.67 -6.10
N CYS A 121 11.99 8.29 -5.65
CA CYS A 121 11.77 7.65 -4.35
C CYS A 121 12.66 6.42 -4.16
N ALA A 122 12.93 5.65 -5.22
CA ALA A 122 13.75 4.42 -5.14
C ALA A 122 15.17 4.68 -4.59
N VAL A 123 15.71 5.88 -4.81
CA VAL A 123 17.04 6.30 -4.33
C VAL A 123 16.96 7.26 -3.14
N GLY A 124 15.78 7.49 -2.58
CA GLY A 124 15.57 8.37 -1.43
C GLY A 124 15.58 9.87 -1.77
N ALA A 125 15.44 10.23 -3.06
CA ALA A 125 15.42 11.60 -3.55
C ALA A 125 14.07 11.97 -4.19
N GLY A 126 12.99 11.27 -3.79
CA GLY A 126 11.65 11.48 -4.33
C GLY A 126 10.92 12.67 -3.71
N LEU A 127 10.01 13.24 -4.50
CA LEU A 127 8.94 14.13 -4.03
C LEU A 127 7.63 13.36 -4.05
N THR A 128 6.86 13.46 -2.98
CA THR A 128 5.52 12.85 -2.91
C THR A 128 4.50 13.93 -2.55
N LEU A 129 3.54 14.14 -3.44
CA LEU A 129 2.33 14.91 -3.12
C LEU A 129 1.31 13.97 -2.47
N TYR A 130 0.52 14.48 -1.56
CA TYR A 130 -0.54 13.69 -0.92
C TYR A 130 -1.84 14.46 -0.72
N ASP A 131 -2.93 13.71 -0.64
CA ASP A 131 -4.25 14.16 -0.26
C ASP A 131 -4.90 13.05 0.59
N ALA A 132 -5.75 13.39 1.55
CA ALA A 132 -6.26 12.44 2.53
C ALA A 132 -7.73 12.69 2.86
N ASN A 133 -8.46 11.63 3.20
CA ASN A 133 -9.80 11.76 3.76
C ASN A 133 -9.79 12.12 5.26
N ALA A 134 -10.95 12.49 5.79
CA ALA A 134 -11.10 12.94 7.18
C ALA A 134 -10.58 11.97 8.27
N PRO A 135 -10.68 10.63 8.13
CA PRO A 135 -10.13 9.71 9.12
C PRO A 135 -8.59 9.70 9.22
N VAL A 136 -7.87 10.23 8.21
CA VAL A 136 -6.40 10.32 8.28
C VAL A 136 -6.00 11.42 9.25
N SER A 137 -5.28 11.05 10.30
CA SER A 137 -4.74 11.99 11.28
C SER A 137 -3.30 12.38 10.96
N TYR A 138 -2.80 13.45 11.60
CA TYR A 138 -1.39 13.85 11.50
C TYR A 138 -0.44 12.73 11.97
N THR A 139 -0.86 11.91 12.92
CA THR A 139 -0.09 10.75 13.39
C THR A 139 0.11 9.71 12.27
N HIS A 140 -0.90 9.49 11.43
CA HIS A 140 -0.79 8.60 10.26
C HIS A 140 0.24 9.11 9.24
N LEU A 141 0.35 10.42 9.06
CA LEU A 141 1.28 11.03 8.09
C LEU A 141 2.74 11.00 8.57
N ARG A 142 2.98 10.89 9.86
CA ARG A 142 4.33 10.85 10.45
C ARG A 142 4.83 9.43 10.75
N ALA A 143 4.00 8.45 10.58
CA ALA A 143 4.37 7.05 10.75
C ALA A 143 5.23 6.56 9.58
#